data_5ff00c8331f101aea6f881af19d35f53
#
_entry.id   5ff00c8331f101aea6f881af19d35f53
#
_cell.length_a   1.000
_cell.length_b   1.000
_cell.length_c   1.000
_cell.angle_alpha   90.00
_cell.angle_beta   90.00
_cell.angle_gamma   90.00
#
_symmetry.space_group_name_H-M   'P 1'
#
loop_
_entity.id
_entity.type
_entity.pdbx_description
1 polymer ?
#
loop_
_entity_poly.entity_id
_entity_poly.type
_entity_poly.pdbx_seq_one_letter_code
_entity_poly.pdbx_strand_id
1 'polypeptide(L)'
;MSDIIQLLPDSVANQIAAGEVIQRPASVIKELVENAVDAGAKHIDVLVVDAGRTSIQVIDDGKGMSETDARLAFERHATSKIRQADDLFALRTMGFRGEALPSIVAVSQVDLQTRTENEEVGTHLTIAGSRFQGQEPCACPVGANFLVENLFYNVPARRKFLKSNATELNNIIAAFERIALVYNDINFTLRSNGAEVFNLKATNLHKRIIDIFGRKLDKDLLPVREVETSICTLQGFVGKPESSKKKCNTQYFFVNGRYMRHPYFHKAVISAFDRLIPTDEQVPYFFYFTVRPEDIDVNIHPTKTEIKFENEQAIWQILMAAVKDAVGKFNNIPTIDFDSEAKPEIPVFDDSPRDICAPKVQYNPSYNPFKETPSENYRQPAAPEGWDQLYEGLKGTEAESPSEPPADLFASQQKTTPTETIVEEKAPSHYQFKGQYIMSSVKSGLMMIDQHRAHTRILYEEYLRQLAQRKPSAQRLLFPEMVQFAPASQQRLPAVVPELEAMGFELSDLGNGCYSIGTVPTGLEGLNIPDLLLQMVGDTEAKTAELKDEIDRSLALTMARSAAIPIGQVLSNEEMESIVNRLFSCENMKYTPDGKVIVAILSQQEIDHLFAS
;
A
#
# COMPACT_ATOMS: atom_id res chain seq x y z
N MET A 1 -54.69 -14.47 28.51
CA MET A 1 -53.56 -13.64 28.03
C MET A 1 -53.26 -14.14 26.63
N SER A 2 -53.28 -13.25 25.61
CA SER A 2 -52.87 -13.65 24.26
C SER A 2 -51.38 -13.90 24.25
N ASP A 3 -50.95 -14.99 23.62
CA ASP A 3 -49.53 -15.32 23.48
C ASP A 3 -48.79 -14.17 22.77
N ILE A 4 -47.70 -13.70 23.40
CA ILE A 4 -46.93 -12.52 22.90
C ILE A 4 -45.95 -12.99 21.79
N ILE A 5 -45.52 -14.26 21.81
CA ILE A 5 -44.59 -14.81 20.84
C ILE A 5 -45.36 -15.34 19.63
N GLN A 6 -45.06 -14.82 18.44
CA GLN A 6 -45.69 -15.24 17.18
C GLN A 6 -44.60 -15.66 16.17
N LEU A 7 -44.93 -16.64 15.33
CA LEU A 7 -44.08 -17.03 14.22
C LEU A 7 -44.07 -15.93 13.18
N LEU A 8 -42.85 -15.54 12.74
CA LEU A 8 -42.71 -14.53 11.68
C LEU A 8 -43.13 -15.13 10.34
N PRO A 9 -43.78 -14.32 9.47
CA PRO A 9 -43.97 -14.73 8.08
C PRO A 9 -42.64 -15.05 7.39
N ASP A 10 -42.61 -16.09 6.54
CA ASP A 10 -41.39 -16.54 5.86
C ASP A 10 -40.67 -15.41 5.10
N SER A 11 -41.40 -14.49 4.48
CA SER A 11 -40.81 -13.35 3.79
C SER A 11 -40.02 -12.42 4.72
N VAL A 12 -40.49 -12.21 5.94
CA VAL A 12 -39.82 -11.38 6.95
C VAL A 12 -38.61 -12.12 7.53
N ALA A 13 -38.80 -13.41 7.85
CA ALA A 13 -37.70 -14.26 8.31
C ALA A 13 -36.58 -14.35 7.28
N ASN A 14 -36.93 -14.44 5.98
CA ASN A 14 -35.98 -14.45 4.88
C ASN A 14 -35.23 -13.13 4.74
N GLN A 15 -35.89 -11.96 4.91
CA GLN A 15 -35.24 -10.66 4.86
C GLN A 15 -34.29 -10.42 6.04
N ILE A 16 -34.64 -10.91 7.24
CA ILE A 16 -33.77 -10.83 8.42
C ILE A 16 -32.49 -11.64 8.19
N ALA A 17 -32.64 -12.90 7.82
CA ALA A 17 -31.49 -13.80 7.56
C ALA A 17 -30.65 -13.33 6.38
N ALA A 18 -31.27 -12.84 5.30
CA ALA A 18 -30.55 -12.22 4.18
C ALA A 18 -29.67 -11.04 4.64
N GLY A 19 -30.02 -10.40 5.75
CA GLY A 19 -29.26 -9.33 6.33
C GLY A 19 -27.92 -9.68 6.92
N GLU A 20 -27.77 -10.91 7.35
CA GLU A 20 -26.51 -11.42 7.89
C GLU A 20 -25.55 -11.86 6.78
N VAL A 21 -26.10 -12.33 5.65
CA VAL A 21 -25.33 -12.86 4.52
C VAL A 21 -25.03 -11.77 3.49
N ILE A 22 -26.06 -11.05 3.04
CA ILE A 22 -25.95 -10.03 1.98
C ILE A 22 -26.03 -8.63 2.58
N GLN A 23 -24.87 -8.06 2.86
CA GLN A 23 -24.75 -6.72 3.43
C GLN A 23 -24.50 -5.64 2.36
N ARG A 24 -23.86 -6.01 1.24
CA ARG A 24 -23.40 -5.11 0.18
C ARG A 24 -23.41 -5.81 -1.19
N PRO A 25 -23.34 -5.04 -2.31
CA PRO A 25 -23.16 -5.61 -3.64
C PRO A 25 -21.98 -6.58 -3.76
N ALA A 26 -20.86 -6.27 -3.12
CA ALA A 26 -19.69 -7.13 -3.07
C ALA A 26 -19.97 -8.53 -2.47
N SER A 27 -20.93 -8.65 -1.53
CA SER A 27 -21.31 -9.95 -0.98
C SER A 27 -22.02 -10.81 -2.02
N VAL A 28 -22.88 -10.21 -2.86
CA VAL A 28 -23.55 -10.92 -3.97
C VAL A 28 -22.53 -11.48 -4.95
N ILE A 29 -21.60 -10.62 -5.41
CA ILE A 29 -20.55 -11.03 -6.35
C ILE A 29 -19.69 -12.14 -5.76
N LYS A 30 -19.28 -12.00 -4.51
CA LYS A 30 -18.49 -13.02 -3.81
C LYS A 30 -19.19 -14.39 -3.86
N GLU A 31 -20.44 -14.46 -3.41
CA GLU A 31 -21.17 -15.72 -3.34
C GLU A 31 -21.47 -16.32 -4.73
N LEU A 32 -21.81 -15.48 -5.74
CA LEU A 32 -22.06 -15.98 -7.09
C LEU A 32 -20.80 -16.47 -7.78
N VAL A 33 -19.68 -15.74 -7.66
CA VAL A 33 -18.40 -16.15 -8.26
C VAL A 33 -17.84 -17.40 -7.54
N GLU A 34 -17.96 -17.50 -6.20
CA GLU A 34 -17.60 -18.71 -5.47
C GLU A 34 -18.45 -19.92 -5.92
N ASN A 35 -19.73 -19.73 -6.22
CA ASN A 35 -20.59 -20.79 -6.75
C ASN A 35 -20.17 -21.20 -8.17
N ALA A 36 -19.80 -20.26 -9.04
CA ALA A 36 -19.28 -20.53 -10.38
C ALA A 36 -17.97 -21.34 -10.32
N VAL A 37 -17.06 -20.99 -9.41
CA VAL A 37 -15.83 -21.76 -9.17
C VAL A 37 -16.16 -23.18 -8.69
N ASP A 38 -17.07 -23.34 -7.72
CA ASP A 38 -17.50 -24.64 -7.22
C ASP A 38 -18.24 -25.47 -8.28
N ALA A 39 -18.84 -24.81 -9.29
CA ALA A 39 -19.42 -25.45 -10.47
C ALA A 39 -18.38 -25.93 -11.49
N GLY A 40 -17.09 -25.61 -11.28
CA GLY A 40 -15.99 -26.02 -12.16
C GLY A 40 -15.83 -25.15 -13.41
N ALA A 41 -16.33 -23.93 -13.38
CA ALA A 41 -16.21 -22.97 -14.49
C ALA A 41 -14.75 -22.70 -14.86
N LYS A 42 -14.50 -22.49 -16.16
CA LYS A 42 -13.21 -22.07 -16.70
C LYS A 42 -13.23 -20.61 -17.16
N HIS A 43 -14.41 -20.06 -17.38
CA HIS A 43 -14.63 -18.66 -17.74
C HIS A 43 -15.72 -18.10 -16.85
N ILE A 44 -15.43 -16.99 -16.19
CA ILE A 44 -16.38 -16.28 -15.32
C ILE A 44 -16.36 -14.80 -15.70
N ASP A 45 -17.49 -14.32 -16.22
CA ASP A 45 -17.70 -12.93 -16.59
C ASP A 45 -18.59 -12.25 -15.55
N VAL A 46 -18.13 -11.14 -14.99
CA VAL A 46 -18.87 -10.33 -14.02
C VAL A 46 -19.14 -8.95 -14.62
N LEU A 47 -20.42 -8.59 -14.77
CA LEU A 47 -20.86 -7.30 -15.26
C LEU A 47 -21.59 -6.56 -14.13
N VAL A 48 -21.24 -5.30 -13.91
CA VAL A 48 -21.77 -4.49 -12.82
C VAL A 48 -22.23 -3.14 -13.36
N VAL A 49 -23.45 -2.74 -13.04
CA VAL A 49 -24.00 -1.42 -13.37
C VAL A 49 -24.25 -0.65 -12.07
N ASP A 50 -23.82 0.63 -12.02
CA ASP A 50 -23.93 1.52 -10.88
C ASP A 50 -23.39 0.90 -9.57
N ALA A 51 -22.22 0.27 -9.66
CA ALA A 51 -21.58 -0.44 -8.55
C ALA A 51 -22.50 -1.50 -7.88
N GLY A 52 -23.32 -2.17 -8.70
CA GLY A 52 -24.23 -3.24 -8.26
C GLY A 52 -25.53 -2.76 -7.63
N ARG A 53 -25.85 -1.48 -7.74
CA ARG A 53 -27.14 -0.95 -7.30
C ARG A 53 -28.25 -1.21 -8.31
N THR A 54 -27.92 -1.07 -9.60
CA THR A 54 -28.87 -1.31 -10.70
C THR A 54 -28.85 -2.78 -11.08
N SER A 55 -27.68 -3.33 -11.44
CA SER A 55 -27.58 -4.74 -11.74
C SER A 55 -26.19 -5.32 -11.45
N ILE A 56 -26.18 -6.61 -11.15
CA ILE A 56 -25.01 -7.48 -11.06
C ILE A 56 -25.31 -8.70 -11.91
N GLN A 57 -24.48 -8.97 -12.89
CA GLN A 57 -24.60 -10.17 -13.73
C GLN A 57 -23.33 -11.00 -13.60
N VAL A 58 -23.50 -12.31 -13.37
CA VAL A 58 -22.40 -13.29 -13.33
C VAL A 58 -22.74 -14.40 -14.31
N ILE A 59 -21.86 -14.59 -15.28
CA ILE A 59 -21.99 -15.60 -16.33
C ILE A 59 -20.83 -16.57 -16.16
N ASP A 60 -21.12 -17.86 -16.10
CA ASP A 60 -20.13 -18.92 -16.00
C ASP A 60 -20.40 -20.05 -17.02
N ASP A 61 -19.35 -20.77 -17.36
CA ASP A 61 -19.37 -21.97 -18.21
C ASP A 61 -19.25 -23.27 -17.40
N GLY A 62 -19.69 -23.25 -16.14
CA GLY A 62 -19.67 -24.41 -15.26
C GLY A 62 -20.67 -25.49 -15.66
N LYS A 63 -20.87 -26.47 -14.78
CA LYS A 63 -21.76 -27.63 -15.04
C LYS A 63 -23.24 -27.27 -15.24
N GLY A 64 -23.66 -26.06 -14.88
CA GLY A 64 -25.05 -25.65 -14.92
C GLY A 64 -25.96 -26.37 -13.92
N MET A 65 -27.27 -26.19 -14.08
CA MET A 65 -28.30 -26.80 -13.21
C MET A 65 -29.42 -27.35 -14.09
N SER A 66 -30.01 -28.50 -13.66
CA SER A 66 -31.24 -29.04 -14.24
C SER A 66 -32.43 -28.14 -13.88
N GLU A 67 -33.56 -28.32 -14.56
CA GLU A 67 -34.81 -27.59 -14.29
C GLU A 67 -35.22 -27.63 -12.84
N THR A 68 -35.14 -28.83 -12.22
CA THR A 68 -35.47 -29.04 -10.83
C THR A 68 -34.44 -28.47 -9.87
N ASP A 69 -33.14 -28.63 -10.16
CA ASP A 69 -32.07 -28.09 -9.34
C ASP A 69 -32.04 -26.54 -9.37
N ALA A 70 -32.31 -25.93 -10.52
CA ALA A 70 -32.41 -24.49 -10.67
C ALA A 70 -33.45 -23.89 -9.73
N ARG A 71 -34.60 -24.57 -9.54
CA ARG A 71 -35.64 -24.15 -8.61
C ARG A 71 -35.24 -24.40 -7.15
N LEU A 72 -34.73 -25.62 -6.85
CA LEU A 72 -34.30 -26.01 -5.51
C LEU A 72 -33.14 -25.19 -4.98
N ALA A 73 -32.26 -24.68 -5.85
CA ALA A 73 -31.12 -23.86 -5.45
C ALA A 73 -31.50 -22.56 -4.71
N PHE A 74 -32.74 -22.11 -4.84
CA PHE A 74 -33.27 -20.93 -4.13
C PHE A 74 -34.06 -21.25 -2.86
N GLU A 75 -34.20 -22.55 -2.54
CA GLU A 75 -34.77 -22.99 -1.26
C GLU A 75 -33.70 -22.96 -0.17
N ARG A 76 -34.13 -22.66 1.06
CA ARG A 76 -33.22 -22.64 2.21
C ARG A 76 -32.72 -24.04 2.53
N HIS A 77 -31.43 -24.10 2.91
CA HIS A 77 -30.75 -25.35 3.26
C HIS A 77 -30.62 -26.34 2.11
N ALA A 78 -30.96 -25.95 0.89
CA ALA A 78 -30.73 -26.75 -0.28
C ALA A 78 -29.27 -26.58 -0.74
N THR A 79 -28.50 -27.64 -0.77
CA THR A 79 -27.10 -27.64 -1.18
C THR A 79 -26.71 -28.98 -1.80
N SER A 80 -25.88 -28.91 -2.85
CA SER A 80 -25.27 -30.10 -3.46
C SER A 80 -23.91 -30.48 -2.82
N LYS A 81 -23.43 -29.68 -1.85
CA LYS A 81 -22.01 -29.69 -1.40
C LYS A 81 -21.80 -30.48 -0.10
N ILE A 82 -22.81 -30.63 0.73
CA ILE A 82 -22.78 -31.42 1.99
C ILE A 82 -24.02 -32.28 2.06
N ARG A 83 -23.89 -33.48 2.63
CA ARG A 83 -25.00 -34.42 2.84
C ARG A 83 -25.08 -34.92 4.26
N GLN A 84 -23.96 -34.98 4.96
CA GLN A 84 -23.85 -35.53 6.33
C GLN A 84 -23.15 -34.52 7.23
N ALA A 85 -23.32 -34.64 8.54
CA ALA A 85 -22.68 -33.73 9.52
C ALA A 85 -21.15 -33.80 9.46
N ASP A 86 -20.61 -34.98 9.15
CA ASP A 86 -19.15 -35.18 9.04
C ASP A 86 -18.53 -34.43 7.87
N ASP A 87 -19.31 -34.12 6.80
CA ASP A 87 -18.83 -33.30 5.67
C ASP A 87 -18.46 -31.87 6.10
N LEU A 88 -19.00 -31.38 7.23
CA LEU A 88 -18.67 -30.07 7.79
C LEU A 88 -17.22 -29.95 8.24
N PHE A 89 -16.61 -31.09 8.63
CA PHE A 89 -15.21 -31.13 9.06
C PHE A 89 -14.23 -31.38 7.90
N ALA A 90 -14.75 -31.69 6.70
CA ALA A 90 -13.94 -31.97 5.52
C ALA A 90 -14.24 -31.04 4.34
N LEU A 91 -14.62 -29.79 4.61
CA LEU A 91 -15.05 -28.81 3.61
C LEU A 91 -13.93 -28.44 2.63
N ARG A 92 -14.14 -28.79 1.36
CA ARG A 92 -13.26 -28.41 0.24
C ARG A 92 -13.88 -27.38 -0.70
N THR A 93 -15.21 -27.14 -0.61
CA THR A 93 -15.94 -26.17 -1.43
C THR A 93 -16.00 -24.81 -0.75
N MET A 94 -16.13 -23.73 -1.53
CA MET A 94 -16.21 -22.38 -1.02
C MET A 94 -17.54 -22.10 -0.31
N GLY A 95 -18.66 -22.51 -0.91
CA GLY A 95 -19.99 -22.48 -0.30
C GLY A 95 -20.38 -23.84 0.27
N PHE A 96 -21.24 -23.89 1.30
CA PHE A 96 -21.75 -25.15 1.87
C PHE A 96 -23.14 -25.04 2.53
N ARG A 97 -23.55 -23.84 2.97
CA ARG A 97 -24.76 -23.67 3.82
C ARG A 97 -26.08 -23.71 3.06
N GLY A 98 -26.11 -23.53 1.74
CA GLY A 98 -27.35 -23.39 0.97
C GLY A 98 -28.21 -22.17 1.38
N GLU A 99 -27.57 -21.07 1.77
CA GLU A 99 -28.25 -19.86 2.24
C GLU A 99 -27.97 -18.64 1.36
N ALA A 100 -26.96 -18.67 0.48
CA ALA A 100 -26.54 -17.51 -0.31
C ALA A 100 -27.61 -17.11 -1.34
N LEU A 101 -28.02 -18.03 -2.22
CA LEU A 101 -29.03 -17.77 -3.25
C LEU A 101 -30.38 -17.39 -2.66
N PRO A 102 -30.94 -18.12 -1.64
CA PRO A 102 -32.15 -17.68 -0.95
C PRO A 102 -32.05 -16.26 -0.36
N SER A 103 -30.88 -15.91 0.18
CA SER A 103 -30.65 -14.57 0.74
C SER A 103 -30.58 -13.47 -0.33
N ILE A 104 -30.01 -13.77 -1.51
CA ILE A 104 -29.96 -12.82 -2.63
C ILE A 104 -31.39 -12.55 -3.14
N VAL A 105 -32.18 -13.57 -3.43
CA VAL A 105 -33.55 -13.39 -3.93
C VAL A 105 -34.51 -12.76 -2.92
N ALA A 106 -34.23 -12.89 -1.62
CA ALA A 106 -35.04 -12.25 -0.59
C ALA A 106 -34.97 -10.71 -0.64
N VAL A 107 -33.87 -10.16 -1.18
CA VAL A 107 -33.61 -8.70 -1.18
C VAL A 107 -33.39 -8.11 -2.58
N SER A 108 -33.61 -8.91 -3.64
CA SER A 108 -33.40 -8.48 -5.04
C SER A 108 -34.39 -9.14 -5.99
N GLN A 109 -34.31 -8.77 -7.26
CA GLN A 109 -34.93 -9.47 -8.38
C GLN A 109 -33.84 -10.28 -9.07
N VAL A 110 -34.08 -11.54 -9.34
CA VAL A 110 -33.09 -12.45 -9.93
C VAL A 110 -33.69 -13.12 -11.16
N ASP A 111 -32.92 -13.06 -12.21
CA ASP A 111 -33.17 -13.76 -13.45
C ASP A 111 -32.02 -14.77 -13.66
N LEU A 112 -32.36 -16.04 -13.81
CA LEU A 112 -31.41 -17.13 -13.99
C LEU A 112 -31.67 -17.85 -15.29
N GLN A 113 -30.65 -17.98 -16.11
CA GLN A 113 -30.62 -18.85 -17.27
C GLN A 113 -29.54 -19.90 -17.07
N THR A 114 -29.91 -21.17 -17.13
CA THR A 114 -28.95 -22.24 -16.89
C THR A 114 -29.28 -23.48 -17.72
N ARG A 115 -28.23 -24.22 -18.06
CA ARG A 115 -28.34 -25.48 -18.79
C ARG A 115 -27.20 -26.41 -18.42
N THR A 116 -27.50 -27.67 -18.24
CA THR A 116 -26.49 -28.74 -18.09
C THR A 116 -26.00 -29.22 -19.45
N GLU A 117 -24.83 -29.86 -19.51
CA GLU A 117 -24.26 -30.41 -20.74
C GLU A 117 -25.17 -31.51 -21.38
N ASN A 118 -25.92 -32.23 -20.54
CA ASN A 118 -26.76 -33.35 -20.96
C ASN A 118 -28.14 -32.91 -21.46
N GLU A 119 -28.51 -31.65 -21.36
CA GLU A 119 -29.82 -31.11 -21.75
C GLU A 119 -29.68 -30.26 -23.01
N GLU A 120 -30.60 -30.41 -23.97
CA GLU A 120 -30.63 -29.62 -25.19
C GLU A 120 -31.21 -28.22 -24.97
N VAL A 121 -32.14 -28.11 -24.02
CA VAL A 121 -32.86 -26.87 -23.70
C VAL A 121 -32.57 -26.47 -22.28
N GLY A 122 -32.25 -25.21 -22.09
CA GLY A 122 -32.01 -24.65 -20.75
C GLY A 122 -33.28 -24.15 -20.07
N THR A 123 -33.14 -23.73 -18.85
CA THR A 123 -34.22 -23.21 -18.02
C THR A 123 -33.97 -21.73 -17.74
N HIS A 124 -35.00 -20.92 -17.96
CA HIS A 124 -35.07 -19.52 -17.56
C HIS A 124 -36.00 -19.40 -16.36
N LEU A 125 -35.49 -18.83 -15.26
CA LEU A 125 -36.19 -18.72 -13.99
C LEU A 125 -36.16 -17.27 -13.51
N THR A 126 -37.34 -16.71 -13.19
CA THR A 126 -37.48 -15.35 -12.68
C THR A 126 -38.04 -15.37 -11.26
N ILE A 127 -37.35 -14.70 -10.31
CA ILE A 127 -37.70 -14.67 -8.89
C ILE A 127 -37.61 -13.23 -8.38
N ALA A 128 -38.57 -12.75 -7.62
CA ALA A 128 -38.53 -11.44 -6.97
C ALA A 128 -39.01 -11.51 -5.53
N GLY A 129 -38.20 -11.06 -4.57
CA GLY A 129 -38.55 -11.04 -3.14
C GLY A 129 -38.96 -12.41 -2.59
N SER A 130 -38.21 -13.46 -2.91
CA SER A 130 -38.49 -14.88 -2.59
C SER A 130 -39.77 -15.44 -3.21
N ARG A 131 -40.33 -14.83 -4.24
CA ARG A 131 -41.50 -15.35 -4.95
C ARG A 131 -41.14 -15.70 -6.37
N PHE A 132 -41.39 -16.94 -6.77
CA PHE A 132 -41.26 -17.40 -8.15
C PHE A 132 -42.29 -16.70 -9.02
N GLN A 133 -41.82 -16.06 -10.10
CA GLN A 133 -42.67 -15.37 -11.06
C GLN A 133 -42.90 -16.18 -12.34
N GLY A 134 -41.90 -16.93 -12.78
CA GLY A 134 -41.97 -17.75 -13.96
C GLY A 134 -40.82 -18.74 -14.05
N GLN A 135 -41.07 -19.83 -14.77
CA GLN A 135 -40.06 -20.81 -15.17
C GLN A 135 -40.41 -21.26 -16.58
N GLU A 136 -39.52 -21.02 -17.50
CA GLU A 136 -39.74 -21.26 -18.95
C GLU A 136 -38.51 -21.91 -19.59
N PRO A 137 -38.68 -22.77 -20.56
CA PRO A 137 -37.55 -23.29 -21.34
C PRO A 137 -36.90 -22.17 -22.17
N CYS A 138 -35.58 -22.12 -22.21
CA CYS A 138 -34.85 -21.14 -23.00
C CYS A 138 -33.65 -21.75 -23.74
N ALA A 139 -33.20 -21.09 -24.80
CA ALA A 139 -31.94 -21.43 -25.45
C ALA A 139 -30.80 -20.66 -24.77
N CYS A 140 -29.94 -21.36 -24.06
CA CYS A 140 -28.76 -20.77 -23.43
C CYS A 140 -27.54 -21.71 -23.53
N PRO A 141 -26.33 -21.19 -23.41
CA PRO A 141 -25.12 -22.03 -23.36
C PRO A 141 -25.11 -22.90 -22.08
N VAL A 142 -24.22 -23.88 -22.03
CA VAL A 142 -23.96 -24.68 -20.82
C VAL A 142 -23.35 -23.76 -19.77
N GLY A 143 -23.80 -23.91 -18.49
CA GLY A 143 -23.37 -23.08 -17.39
C GLY A 143 -24.53 -22.34 -16.73
N ALA A 144 -24.24 -21.23 -16.08
CA ALA A 144 -25.26 -20.38 -15.47
C ALA A 144 -25.01 -18.89 -15.74
N ASN A 145 -26.12 -18.16 -15.94
CA ASN A 145 -26.14 -16.72 -16.09
C ASN A 145 -27.12 -16.16 -15.05
N PHE A 146 -26.57 -15.56 -13.99
CA PHE A 146 -27.31 -14.90 -12.92
C PHE A 146 -27.33 -13.41 -13.17
N LEU A 147 -28.52 -12.84 -13.38
CA LEU A 147 -28.75 -11.40 -13.39
C LEU A 147 -29.50 -11.01 -12.12
N VAL A 148 -28.86 -10.23 -11.26
CA VAL A 148 -29.43 -9.71 -10.00
C VAL A 148 -29.69 -8.23 -10.15
N GLU A 149 -30.93 -7.83 -10.07
CA GLU A 149 -31.36 -6.46 -10.28
C GLU A 149 -31.97 -5.85 -9.02
N ASN A 150 -31.92 -4.51 -8.95
CA ASN A 150 -32.58 -3.72 -7.92
C ASN A 150 -32.29 -4.18 -6.49
N LEU A 151 -31.03 -4.42 -6.17
CA LEU A 151 -30.60 -4.87 -4.84
C LEU A 151 -31.14 -3.97 -3.74
N PHE A 152 -31.75 -4.57 -2.71
CA PHE A 152 -32.42 -3.90 -1.58
C PHE A 152 -33.66 -3.08 -1.97
N TYR A 153 -34.35 -3.38 -3.08
CA TYR A 153 -35.56 -2.64 -3.49
C TYR A 153 -36.68 -2.72 -2.44
N ASN A 154 -36.80 -3.84 -1.75
CA ASN A 154 -37.77 -4.12 -0.72
C ASN A 154 -37.28 -3.86 0.72
N VAL A 155 -36.04 -3.35 0.89
CA VAL A 155 -35.42 -2.99 2.17
C VAL A 155 -34.85 -1.57 2.10
N PRO A 156 -35.69 -0.51 2.10
CA PRO A 156 -35.26 0.87 1.86
C PRO A 156 -34.21 1.37 2.84
N ALA A 157 -34.24 0.90 4.09
CA ALA A 157 -33.24 1.25 5.08
C ALA A 157 -31.83 0.85 4.62
N ARG A 158 -31.64 -0.41 4.17
CA ARG A 158 -30.34 -0.90 3.69
C ARG A 158 -29.88 -0.17 2.42
N ARG A 159 -30.82 0.12 1.51
CA ARG A 159 -30.49 0.87 0.29
C ARG A 159 -29.91 2.25 0.62
N LYS A 160 -30.40 2.92 1.69
CA LYS A 160 -29.85 4.19 2.18
C LYS A 160 -28.46 4.07 2.83
N PHE A 161 -28.14 2.90 3.40
CA PHE A 161 -26.82 2.65 4.00
C PHE A 161 -25.73 2.25 3.00
N LEU A 162 -26.05 2.07 1.72
CA LEU A 162 -25.05 1.87 0.67
C LEU A 162 -24.21 3.13 0.54
N LYS A 163 -22.90 2.95 0.54
CA LYS A 163 -21.92 4.04 0.36
C LYS A 163 -21.94 4.55 -1.09
N SER A 164 -21.05 5.47 -1.43
CA SER A 164 -20.93 5.98 -2.82
C SER A 164 -20.64 4.85 -3.81
N ASN A 165 -20.98 5.06 -5.08
CA ASN A 165 -20.72 4.07 -6.14
C ASN A 165 -19.23 3.70 -6.22
N ALA A 166 -18.34 4.68 -6.04
CA ALA A 166 -16.91 4.42 -6.04
C ALA A 166 -16.47 3.54 -4.84
N THR A 167 -17.03 3.75 -3.64
CA THR A 167 -16.74 2.91 -2.47
C THR A 167 -17.28 1.49 -2.66
N GLU A 168 -18.51 1.33 -3.16
CA GLU A 168 -19.07 0.00 -3.40
C GLU A 168 -18.33 -0.73 -4.51
N LEU A 169 -17.90 -0.02 -5.57
CA LEU A 169 -17.08 -0.61 -6.63
C LEU A 169 -15.72 -1.08 -6.10
N ASN A 170 -15.08 -0.32 -5.22
CA ASN A 170 -13.83 -0.76 -4.59
C ASN A 170 -14.03 -2.02 -3.73
N ASN A 171 -15.15 -2.13 -3.03
CA ASN A 171 -15.49 -3.34 -2.27
C ASN A 171 -15.70 -4.54 -3.21
N ILE A 172 -16.32 -4.32 -4.37
CA ILE A 172 -16.51 -5.33 -5.42
C ILE A 172 -15.16 -5.79 -5.96
N ILE A 173 -14.31 -4.85 -6.35
CA ILE A 173 -12.96 -5.12 -6.84
C ILE A 173 -12.18 -5.94 -5.81
N ALA A 174 -12.17 -5.52 -4.55
CA ALA A 174 -11.46 -6.24 -3.49
C ALA A 174 -12.01 -7.66 -3.24
N ALA A 175 -13.31 -7.89 -3.38
CA ALA A 175 -13.90 -9.22 -3.28
C ALA A 175 -13.52 -10.10 -4.48
N PHE A 176 -13.54 -9.54 -5.67
CA PHE A 176 -13.17 -10.20 -6.92
C PHE A 176 -11.67 -10.56 -6.95
N GLU A 177 -10.79 -9.64 -6.57
CA GLU A 177 -9.34 -9.85 -6.47
C GLU A 177 -9.00 -11.05 -5.58
N ARG A 178 -9.67 -11.18 -4.43
CA ARG A 178 -9.44 -12.30 -3.49
C ARG A 178 -9.73 -13.66 -4.10
N ILE A 179 -10.75 -13.77 -4.94
CA ILE A 179 -11.08 -15.02 -5.62
C ILE A 179 -10.13 -15.24 -6.80
N ALA A 180 -9.89 -14.21 -7.62
CA ALA A 180 -9.02 -14.29 -8.79
C ALA A 180 -7.55 -14.62 -8.44
N LEU A 181 -7.08 -14.24 -7.25
CA LEU A 181 -5.74 -14.57 -6.75
C LEU A 181 -5.57 -16.04 -6.39
N VAL A 182 -6.66 -16.72 -6.01
CA VAL A 182 -6.62 -18.15 -5.66
C VAL A 182 -6.73 -19.02 -6.90
N TYR A 183 -7.66 -18.70 -7.79
CA TYR A 183 -8.00 -19.51 -8.96
C TYR A 183 -7.34 -18.95 -10.21
N ASN A 184 -6.03 -19.08 -10.28
CA ASN A 184 -5.22 -18.57 -11.38
C ASN A 184 -5.38 -19.38 -12.69
N ASP A 185 -6.00 -20.55 -12.65
CA ASP A 185 -6.34 -21.42 -13.79
C ASP A 185 -7.68 -21.07 -14.46
N ILE A 186 -8.45 -20.14 -13.90
CA ILE A 186 -9.74 -19.66 -14.42
C ILE A 186 -9.56 -18.31 -15.10
N ASN A 187 -10.26 -18.11 -16.22
CA ASN A 187 -10.35 -16.81 -16.89
C ASN A 187 -11.43 -15.97 -16.20
N PHE A 188 -11.06 -14.78 -15.77
CA PHE A 188 -11.98 -13.86 -15.12
C PHE A 188 -12.07 -12.54 -15.87
N THR A 189 -13.31 -12.05 -16.10
CA THR A 189 -13.55 -10.72 -16.63
C THR A 189 -14.42 -9.94 -15.64
N LEU A 190 -14.06 -8.71 -15.36
CA LEU A 190 -14.90 -7.77 -14.60
C LEU A 190 -15.14 -6.53 -15.44
N ARG A 191 -16.41 -6.19 -15.68
CA ARG A 191 -16.82 -4.97 -16.37
C ARG A 191 -17.71 -4.11 -15.48
N SER A 192 -17.47 -2.81 -15.48
CA SER A 192 -18.27 -1.83 -14.73
C SER A 192 -18.80 -0.76 -15.68
N ASN A 193 -20.11 -0.60 -15.74
CA ASN A 193 -20.77 0.35 -16.64
C ASN A 193 -20.30 0.22 -18.11
N GLY A 194 -20.07 -1.00 -18.58
CA GLY A 194 -19.56 -1.29 -19.92
C GLY A 194 -18.03 -1.17 -20.09
N ALA A 195 -17.33 -0.54 -19.16
CA ALA A 195 -15.87 -0.47 -19.19
C ALA A 195 -15.24 -1.75 -18.61
N GLU A 196 -14.20 -2.27 -19.26
CA GLU A 196 -13.44 -3.41 -18.76
C GLU A 196 -12.51 -2.98 -17.64
N VAL A 197 -12.67 -3.59 -16.45
CA VAL A 197 -11.83 -3.34 -15.26
C VAL A 197 -10.70 -4.35 -15.20
N PHE A 198 -11.06 -5.62 -15.37
CA PHE A 198 -10.13 -6.75 -15.39
C PHE A 198 -10.45 -7.68 -16.56
N ASN A 199 -9.40 -8.21 -17.18
CA ASN A 199 -9.44 -9.29 -18.13
C ASN A 199 -8.27 -10.23 -17.83
N LEU A 200 -8.51 -11.16 -16.93
CA LEU A 200 -7.51 -12.03 -16.34
C LEU A 200 -7.58 -13.40 -17.00
N LYS A 201 -6.61 -13.72 -17.84
CA LYS A 201 -6.52 -15.03 -18.50
C LYS A 201 -5.91 -16.07 -17.55
N ALA A 202 -6.25 -17.34 -17.74
CA ALA A 202 -5.61 -18.44 -17.02
C ALA A 202 -4.08 -18.38 -17.19
N THR A 203 -3.36 -18.42 -16.06
CA THR A 203 -1.91 -18.20 -16.04
C THR A 203 -1.30 -18.75 -14.73
N ASN A 204 0.01 -18.58 -14.56
CA ASN A 204 0.65 -18.91 -13.29
C ASN A 204 0.35 -17.84 -12.21
N LEU A 205 0.56 -18.22 -10.94
CA LEU A 205 0.25 -17.39 -9.79
C LEU A 205 0.99 -16.03 -9.82
N HIS A 206 2.28 -16.04 -10.12
CA HIS A 206 3.09 -14.82 -10.20
C HIS A 206 2.54 -13.81 -11.21
N LYS A 207 2.26 -14.28 -12.41
CA LYS A 207 1.70 -13.44 -13.46
C LYS A 207 0.29 -12.95 -13.11
N ARG A 208 -0.54 -13.78 -12.45
CA ARG A 208 -1.86 -13.38 -11.96
C ARG A 208 -1.77 -12.21 -10.98
N ILE A 209 -0.82 -12.24 -10.05
CA ILE A 209 -0.58 -11.14 -9.11
C ILE A 209 -0.19 -9.86 -9.87
N ILE A 210 0.68 -9.97 -10.88
CA ILE A 210 1.11 -8.84 -11.69
C ILE A 210 -0.03 -8.27 -12.54
N ASP A 211 -0.86 -9.13 -13.13
CA ASP A 211 -2.00 -8.71 -13.95
C ASP A 211 -3.04 -7.94 -13.11
N ILE A 212 -3.17 -8.26 -11.81
CA ILE A 212 -4.08 -7.56 -10.88
C ILE A 212 -3.46 -6.26 -10.35
N PHE A 213 -2.22 -6.28 -9.85
CA PHE A 213 -1.63 -5.16 -9.11
C PHE A 213 -0.64 -4.31 -9.91
N GLY A 214 -0.38 -4.71 -11.17
CA GLY A 214 0.48 -3.98 -12.09
C GLY A 214 1.93 -4.44 -12.11
N ARG A 215 2.64 -4.08 -13.20
CA ARG A 215 4.01 -4.54 -13.51
C ARG A 215 5.09 -4.06 -12.53
N LYS A 216 4.82 -2.99 -11.76
CA LYS A 216 5.78 -2.50 -10.77
C LYS A 216 6.06 -3.57 -9.71
N LEU A 217 5.02 -4.32 -9.32
CA LEU A 217 5.14 -5.37 -8.31
C LEU A 217 6.03 -6.55 -8.77
N ASP A 218 6.18 -6.76 -10.08
CA ASP A 218 7.01 -7.84 -10.66
C ASP A 218 8.47 -7.79 -10.18
N LYS A 219 9.05 -6.59 -10.15
CA LYS A 219 10.44 -6.40 -9.72
C LYS A 219 10.61 -6.45 -8.21
N ASP A 220 9.53 -6.23 -7.47
CA ASP A 220 9.54 -6.07 -6.02
C ASP A 220 9.19 -7.37 -5.28
N LEU A 221 8.70 -8.40 -5.96
CA LEU A 221 8.30 -9.67 -5.35
C LEU A 221 9.43 -10.70 -5.37
N LEU A 222 9.64 -11.33 -4.21
CA LEU A 222 10.51 -12.48 -4.01
C LEU A 222 9.65 -13.74 -3.88
N PRO A 223 9.95 -14.81 -4.63
CA PRO A 223 9.25 -16.08 -4.45
C PRO A 223 9.68 -16.73 -3.13
N VAL A 224 8.72 -17.15 -2.34
CA VAL A 224 8.93 -18.00 -1.17
C VAL A 224 8.82 -19.43 -1.63
N ARG A 225 9.87 -20.23 -1.44
CA ARG A 225 9.89 -21.64 -1.83
C ARG A 225 8.78 -22.39 -1.10
N GLU A 226 8.23 -23.36 -1.78
CA GLU A 226 7.26 -24.24 -1.17
C GLU A 226 7.91 -24.99 -0.01
N VAL A 227 7.29 -24.87 1.16
CA VAL A 227 7.69 -25.54 2.41
C VAL A 227 6.62 -26.53 2.78
N GLU A 228 6.92 -27.81 2.61
CA GLU A 228 6.03 -28.89 3.03
C GLU A 228 6.42 -29.36 4.42
N THR A 229 5.46 -29.37 5.33
CA THR A 229 5.59 -29.89 6.69
C THR A 229 4.44 -30.83 7.02
N SER A 230 4.52 -31.54 8.14
CA SER A 230 3.41 -32.38 8.62
C SER A 230 2.16 -31.57 9.02
N ILE A 231 2.30 -30.26 9.27
CA ILE A 231 1.24 -29.37 9.76
C ILE A 231 0.61 -28.59 8.61
N CYS A 232 1.42 -28.04 7.71
CA CYS A 232 0.93 -27.26 6.57
C CYS A 232 1.93 -27.26 5.42
N THR A 233 1.42 -27.04 4.21
CA THR A 233 2.22 -26.65 3.05
C THR A 233 2.04 -25.15 2.87
N LEU A 234 3.16 -24.43 2.73
CA LEU A 234 3.23 -22.98 2.55
C LEU A 234 3.94 -22.64 1.25
N GLN A 235 3.33 -21.81 0.42
CA GLN A 235 3.96 -21.19 -0.75
C GLN A 235 3.51 -19.75 -0.88
N GLY A 236 4.24 -18.95 -1.65
CA GLY A 236 3.81 -17.56 -1.88
C GLY A 236 4.88 -16.63 -2.39
N PHE A 237 4.61 -15.36 -2.19
CA PHE A 237 5.48 -14.25 -2.58
C PHE A 237 5.52 -13.21 -1.48
N VAL A 238 6.67 -12.56 -1.30
CA VAL A 238 6.87 -11.48 -0.35
C VAL A 238 7.65 -10.35 -1.01
N GLY A 239 7.34 -9.12 -0.64
CA GLY A 239 8.03 -7.94 -1.17
C GLY A 239 9.47 -7.84 -0.68
N LYS A 240 10.33 -7.23 -1.51
CA LYS A 240 11.67 -6.82 -1.10
C LYS A 240 11.61 -5.79 0.02
N PRO A 241 12.63 -5.70 0.90
CA PRO A 241 12.70 -4.66 1.92
C PRO A 241 12.56 -3.24 1.36
N GLU A 242 13.12 -2.99 0.16
CA GLU A 242 13.07 -1.70 -0.54
C GLU A 242 11.65 -1.31 -1.00
N SER A 243 10.72 -2.28 -1.08
CA SER A 243 9.32 -2.05 -1.46
C SER A 243 8.42 -1.73 -0.27
N SER A 244 9.00 -1.58 0.94
CA SER A 244 8.25 -1.26 2.15
C SER A 244 7.56 0.10 2.05
N LYS A 245 6.36 0.22 2.65
CA LYS A 245 5.55 1.43 2.68
C LYS A 245 4.85 1.57 4.03
N LYS A 246 4.58 2.80 4.47
CA LYS A 246 3.80 3.08 5.69
C LYS A 246 2.40 2.49 5.66
N LYS A 247 1.77 2.44 4.47
CA LYS A 247 0.50 1.75 4.24
C LYS A 247 0.67 0.77 3.09
N CYS A 248 0.43 -0.50 3.32
CA CYS A 248 0.43 -1.54 2.30
C CYS A 248 -0.91 -2.27 2.31
N ASN A 249 -1.70 -2.08 1.25
CA ASN A 249 -2.99 -2.75 1.09
C ASN A 249 -2.87 -4.12 0.41
N THR A 250 -1.67 -4.46 -0.09
CA THR A 250 -1.39 -5.67 -0.87
C THR A 250 -0.89 -6.79 0.04
N GLN A 251 -1.72 -7.20 0.99
CA GLN A 251 -1.38 -8.18 2.02
C GLN A 251 -2.45 -9.27 2.07
N TYR A 252 -2.11 -10.47 1.59
CA TYR A 252 -3.07 -11.54 1.40
C TYR A 252 -2.58 -12.84 2.02
N PHE A 253 -3.43 -13.44 2.84
CA PHE A 253 -3.31 -14.81 3.29
C PHE A 253 -4.46 -15.64 2.75
N PHE A 254 -4.15 -16.83 2.26
CA PHE A 254 -5.13 -17.79 1.80
C PHE A 254 -4.90 -19.13 2.49
N VAL A 255 -5.95 -19.79 2.92
CA VAL A 255 -5.92 -21.15 3.48
C VAL A 255 -6.95 -22.01 2.77
N ASN A 256 -6.52 -23.12 2.19
CA ASN A 256 -7.37 -24.03 1.42
C ASN A 256 -8.26 -23.29 0.40
N GLY A 257 -7.68 -22.29 -0.29
CA GLY A 257 -8.39 -21.47 -1.27
C GLY A 257 -9.23 -20.32 -0.69
N ARG A 258 -9.27 -20.09 0.62
CA ARG A 258 -10.07 -19.05 1.27
C ARG A 258 -9.20 -17.89 1.73
N TYR A 259 -9.63 -16.67 1.44
CA TYR A 259 -8.99 -15.47 1.99
C TYR A 259 -9.21 -15.39 3.50
N MET A 260 -8.14 -15.11 4.24
CA MET A 260 -8.20 -14.86 5.68
C MET A 260 -7.48 -13.58 6.08
N ARG A 261 -7.91 -13.04 7.22
CA ARG A 261 -7.17 -12.01 7.96
C ARG A 261 -6.65 -12.63 9.24
N HIS A 262 -5.34 -12.57 9.45
CA HIS A 262 -4.71 -13.17 10.61
C HIS A 262 -3.65 -12.24 11.18
N PRO A 263 -3.99 -11.41 12.18
CA PRO A 263 -3.06 -10.43 12.76
C PRO A 263 -1.80 -11.06 13.33
N TYR A 264 -1.89 -12.28 13.88
CA TYR A 264 -0.74 -12.99 14.42
C TYR A 264 0.24 -13.42 13.32
N PHE A 265 -0.24 -13.94 12.18
CA PHE A 265 0.60 -14.28 11.03
C PHE A 265 1.16 -13.03 10.34
N HIS A 266 0.42 -11.94 10.32
CA HIS A 266 0.95 -10.66 9.87
C HIS A 266 2.20 -10.25 10.68
N LYS A 267 2.15 -10.40 12.01
CA LYS A 267 3.32 -10.15 12.87
C LYS A 267 4.48 -11.07 12.55
N ALA A 268 4.24 -12.35 12.18
CA ALA A 268 5.30 -13.27 11.76
C ALA A 268 6.06 -12.74 10.53
N VAL A 269 5.32 -12.26 9.52
CA VAL A 269 5.91 -11.68 8.31
C VAL A 269 6.74 -10.45 8.66
N ILE A 270 6.17 -9.49 9.41
CA ILE A 270 6.90 -8.26 9.79
C ILE A 270 8.12 -8.58 10.66
N SER A 271 8.02 -9.53 11.61
CA SER A 271 9.16 -9.95 12.41
C SER A 271 10.29 -10.61 11.60
N ALA A 272 9.98 -11.18 10.44
CA ALA A 272 11.00 -11.70 9.54
C ALA A 272 11.85 -10.60 8.88
N PHE A 273 11.32 -9.37 8.80
CA PHE A 273 12.00 -8.18 8.28
C PHE A 273 12.67 -7.34 9.39
N ASP A 274 12.82 -7.89 10.62
CA ASP A 274 13.45 -7.15 11.72
C ASP A 274 14.79 -6.54 11.28
N ARG A 275 14.96 -5.22 11.49
CA ARG A 275 16.11 -4.39 11.08
C ARG A 275 16.33 -4.22 9.57
N LEU A 276 15.48 -4.78 8.71
CA LEU A 276 15.58 -4.64 7.25
C LEU A 276 14.64 -3.55 6.71
N ILE A 277 13.58 -3.24 7.45
CA ILE A 277 12.62 -2.19 7.11
C ILE A 277 12.47 -1.21 8.29
N PRO A 278 12.13 0.07 8.04
CA PRO A 278 11.83 1.02 9.10
C PRO A 278 10.66 0.54 9.99
N THR A 279 10.69 0.93 11.25
CA THR A 279 9.57 0.71 12.19
C THR A 279 8.32 1.39 11.62
N ASP A 280 7.18 0.73 11.65
CA ASP A 280 5.89 1.18 11.09
C ASP A 280 5.73 1.08 9.57
N GLU A 281 6.67 0.49 8.85
CA GLU A 281 6.51 0.14 7.45
C GLU A 281 6.10 -1.32 7.24
N GLN A 282 5.44 -1.57 6.13
CA GLN A 282 4.86 -2.86 5.78
C GLN A 282 5.26 -3.23 4.35
N VAL A 283 5.40 -4.53 4.11
CA VAL A 283 5.71 -5.08 2.78
C VAL A 283 4.49 -5.76 2.17
N PRO A 284 4.37 -5.80 0.83
CA PRO A 284 3.37 -6.62 0.17
C PRO A 284 3.69 -8.11 0.34
N TYR A 285 2.65 -8.93 0.49
CA TYR A 285 2.82 -10.38 0.54
C TYR A 285 1.57 -11.13 0.10
N PHE A 286 1.79 -12.35 -0.42
CA PHE A 286 0.76 -13.28 -0.88
C PHE A 286 1.15 -14.67 -0.43
N PHE A 287 0.50 -15.20 0.61
CA PHE A 287 0.79 -16.51 1.16
C PHE A 287 -0.39 -17.46 1.02
N TYR A 288 -0.09 -18.65 0.60
CA TYR A 288 -1.05 -19.74 0.38
C TYR A 288 -0.70 -20.89 1.29
N PHE A 289 -1.63 -21.22 2.19
CA PHE A 289 -1.52 -22.32 3.11
C PHE A 289 -2.43 -23.45 2.65
N THR A 290 -1.90 -24.65 2.61
CA THR A 290 -2.68 -25.89 2.52
C THR A 290 -2.55 -26.61 3.85
N VAL A 291 -3.67 -26.74 4.55
CA VAL A 291 -3.76 -27.34 5.88
C VAL A 291 -4.85 -28.41 5.85
N ARG A 292 -4.69 -29.46 6.64
CA ARG A 292 -5.76 -30.48 6.74
C ARG A 292 -7.03 -29.82 7.26
N PRO A 293 -8.20 -30.09 6.67
CA PRO A 293 -9.46 -29.49 7.10
C PRO A 293 -9.78 -29.71 8.59
N GLU A 294 -9.32 -30.84 9.14
CA GLU A 294 -9.50 -31.25 10.56
C GLU A 294 -8.77 -30.33 11.54
N ASP A 295 -7.63 -29.70 11.09
CA ASP A 295 -6.77 -28.87 11.93
C ASP A 295 -7.19 -27.37 11.91
N ILE A 296 -8.30 -27.04 11.22
CA ILE A 296 -8.79 -25.66 11.09
C ILE A 296 -10.29 -25.55 11.37
N ASP A 297 -10.69 -24.50 12.07
CA ASP A 297 -12.10 -24.10 12.17
C ASP A 297 -12.37 -22.83 11.36
N VAL A 298 -13.18 -22.98 10.31
CA VAL A 298 -13.58 -21.92 9.38
C VAL A 298 -14.92 -21.28 9.78
N ASN A 299 -15.70 -21.94 10.63
CA ASN A 299 -17.08 -21.56 10.94
C ASN A 299 -17.21 -20.59 12.15
N ILE A 300 -16.25 -19.71 12.35
CA ILE A 300 -16.21 -18.81 13.50
C ILE A 300 -17.03 -17.55 13.24
N HIS A 301 -16.96 -17.00 12.01
CA HIS A 301 -17.63 -15.75 11.64
C HIS A 301 -18.47 -15.91 10.37
N PRO A 302 -19.63 -15.22 10.23
CA PRO A 302 -20.46 -15.29 9.02
C PRO A 302 -19.71 -14.98 7.73
N THR A 303 -18.74 -14.05 7.77
CA THR A 303 -17.92 -13.68 6.60
C THR A 303 -16.82 -14.69 6.28
N LYS A 304 -16.59 -15.69 7.16
CA LYS A 304 -15.56 -16.75 7.00
C LYS A 304 -14.13 -16.19 6.77
N THR A 305 -13.84 -14.98 7.25
CA THR A 305 -12.51 -14.35 7.08
C THR A 305 -11.57 -14.58 8.27
N GLU A 306 -12.10 -15.04 9.38
CA GLU A 306 -11.34 -15.43 10.58
C GLU A 306 -11.33 -16.94 10.69
N ILE A 307 -10.15 -17.52 10.78
CA ILE A 307 -9.94 -18.97 10.83
C ILE A 307 -9.06 -19.26 12.05
N LYS A 308 -9.44 -20.25 12.83
CA LYS A 308 -8.61 -20.78 13.92
C LYS A 308 -7.84 -21.99 13.44
N PHE A 309 -6.59 -22.06 13.84
CA PHE A 309 -5.71 -23.18 13.57
C PHE A 309 -5.42 -23.93 14.89
N GLU A 310 -5.36 -25.23 14.84
CA GLU A 310 -4.98 -26.03 16.01
C GLU A 310 -3.51 -25.76 16.39
N ASN A 311 -2.62 -25.68 15.39
CA ASN A 311 -1.18 -25.51 15.55
C ASN A 311 -0.69 -24.12 15.14
N GLU A 312 -1.38 -23.05 15.56
CA GLU A 312 -1.12 -21.66 15.17
C GLU A 312 0.32 -21.21 15.40
N GLN A 313 0.91 -21.58 16.56
CA GLN A 313 2.27 -21.19 16.91
C GLN A 313 3.33 -21.86 16.01
N ALA A 314 3.12 -23.12 15.63
CA ALA A 314 4.03 -23.81 14.73
C ALA A 314 3.97 -23.21 13.31
N ILE A 315 2.76 -22.91 12.81
CA ILE A 315 2.57 -22.25 11.50
C ILE A 315 3.23 -20.86 11.50
N TRP A 316 3.14 -20.12 12.61
CA TRP A 316 3.80 -18.82 12.77
C TRP A 316 5.33 -18.95 12.59
N GLN A 317 5.96 -19.96 13.22
CA GLN A 317 7.40 -20.20 13.10
C GLN A 317 7.80 -20.62 11.69
N ILE A 318 7.00 -21.49 11.05
CA ILE A 318 7.23 -21.93 9.67
C ILE A 318 7.17 -20.72 8.72
N LEU A 319 6.14 -19.89 8.84
CA LEU A 319 5.97 -18.68 8.02
C LEU A 319 7.15 -17.72 8.20
N MET A 320 7.53 -17.43 9.45
CA MET A 320 8.65 -16.54 9.75
C MET A 320 9.96 -17.08 9.16
N ALA A 321 10.23 -18.38 9.29
CA ALA A 321 11.43 -19.02 8.75
C ALA A 321 11.46 -18.97 7.21
N ALA A 322 10.33 -19.27 6.56
CA ALA A 322 10.19 -19.23 5.11
C ALA A 322 10.42 -17.83 4.54
N VAL A 323 9.88 -16.81 5.19
CA VAL A 323 10.09 -15.41 4.80
C VAL A 323 11.55 -15.00 5.01
N LYS A 324 12.16 -15.34 6.14
CA LYS A 324 13.59 -15.07 6.40
C LYS A 324 14.51 -15.72 5.37
N ASP A 325 14.23 -16.97 4.97
CA ASP A 325 14.99 -17.66 3.92
C ASP A 325 14.88 -16.93 2.57
N ALA A 326 13.68 -16.52 2.18
CA ALA A 326 13.46 -15.80 0.93
C ALA A 326 14.17 -14.44 0.91
N VAL A 327 14.06 -13.67 2.00
CA VAL A 327 14.69 -12.35 2.13
C VAL A 327 16.21 -12.48 2.29
N GLY A 328 16.68 -13.48 3.04
CA GLY A 328 18.10 -13.72 3.25
C GLY A 328 18.85 -14.07 1.97
N LYS A 329 18.25 -14.86 1.08
CA LYS A 329 18.82 -15.17 -0.23
C LYS A 329 18.91 -13.96 -1.16
N PHE A 330 18.02 -13.00 -1.01
CA PHE A 330 18.06 -11.75 -1.78
C PHE A 330 19.13 -10.79 -1.23
N ASN A 331 19.26 -10.70 0.09
CA ASN A 331 20.25 -9.86 0.77
C ASN A 331 21.66 -10.48 0.84
N ASN A 332 21.89 -11.62 0.22
CA ASN A 332 23.26 -12.09 0.05
C ASN A 332 24.03 -11.05 -0.77
N ILE A 333 24.63 -10.08 -0.05
CA ILE A 333 25.84 -9.39 -0.48
C ILE A 333 26.72 -10.49 -1.07
N PRO A 334 27.29 -10.32 -2.28
CA PRO A 334 28.22 -11.33 -2.79
C PRO A 334 29.24 -11.58 -1.68
N THR A 335 29.08 -12.67 -0.98
CA THR A 335 30.14 -13.22 -0.17
C THR A 335 31.26 -13.36 -1.16
N ILE A 336 32.32 -12.59 -0.95
CA ILE A 336 33.56 -12.80 -1.69
C ILE A 336 33.91 -14.27 -1.39
N ASP A 337 33.62 -15.10 -2.37
CA ASP A 337 33.88 -16.53 -2.29
C ASP A 337 35.38 -16.66 -2.35
N PHE A 338 36.00 -16.83 -1.21
CA PHE A 338 37.44 -17.13 -1.12
C PHE A 338 37.78 -18.55 -1.61
N ASP A 339 36.76 -19.33 -1.95
CA ASP A 339 36.84 -20.63 -2.61
C ASP A 339 36.82 -20.54 -4.15
N SER A 340 37.35 -19.46 -4.74
CA SER A 340 37.67 -19.49 -6.15
C SER A 340 38.69 -20.60 -6.38
N GLU A 341 38.38 -21.54 -7.26
CA GLU A 341 39.20 -22.68 -7.67
C GLU A 341 40.56 -22.30 -8.32
N ALA A 342 40.97 -21.07 -8.22
CA ALA A 342 42.35 -20.64 -8.45
C ALA A 342 43.04 -20.45 -7.10
N LYS A 343 43.35 -21.53 -6.41
CA LYS A 343 44.43 -21.47 -5.41
C LYS A 343 45.64 -20.93 -6.13
N PRO A 344 46.18 -19.74 -5.78
CA PRO A 344 47.49 -19.37 -6.27
C PRO A 344 48.41 -20.49 -5.83
N GLU A 345 49.14 -21.09 -6.78
CA GLU A 345 50.19 -22.07 -6.46
C GLU A 345 51.06 -21.42 -5.41
N ILE A 346 51.01 -21.92 -4.18
CA ILE A 346 51.94 -21.52 -3.14
C ILE A 346 53.28 -21.97 -3.66
N PRO A 347 54.24 -21.06 -3.96
CA PRO A 347 55.54 -21.46 -4.44
C PRO A 347 56.15 -22.38 -3.38
N VAL A 348 56.40 -23.63 -3.75
CA VAL A 348 57.08 -24.58 -2.91
C VAL A 348 58.48 -23.99 -2.68
N PHE A 349 58.74 -23.56 -1.46
CA PHE A 349 60.08 -23.13 -1.07
C PHE A 349 60.99 -24.37 -1.17
N ASP A 350 61.88 -24.31 -2.14
CA ASP A 350 62.95 -25.29 -2.28
C ASP A 350 63.86 -25.13 -1.07
N ASP A 351 64.11 -26.22 -0.37
CA ASP A 351 64.97 -26.33 0.83
C ASP A 351 66.48 -26.13 0.52
N SER A 352 66.80 -25.13 -0.28
CA SER A 352 68.21 -24.75 -0.45
C SER A 352 68.55 -23.67 0.60
N PRO A 353 69.65 -23.85 1.37
CA PRO A 353 70.06 -22.91 2.40
C PRO A 353 70.49 -21.59 1.77
N ARG A 354 69.60 -20.63 1.67
CA ARG A 354 69.92 -19.22 1.39
C ARG A 354 70.02 -18.48 2.71
N ASP A 355 71.18 -17.88 2.97
CA ASP A 355 71.43 -17.03 4.12
C ASP A 355 70.27 -15.98 4.26
N ILE A 356 69.43 -16.21 5.22
CA ILE A 356 68.34 -15.25 5.57
C ILE A 356 69.00 -14.14 6.38
N CYS A 357 69.39 -13.05 5.73
CA CYS A 357 69.73 -11.81 6.42
C CYS A 357 68.53 -11.19 7.04
N ALA A 358 68.41 -11.20 8.36
CA ALA A 358 67.32 -10.53 9.09
C ALA A 358 67.28 -9.04 8.73
N PRO A 359 66.11 -8.45 8.45
CA PRO A 359 66.01 -7.05 8.13
C PRO A 359 66.44 -6.21 9.34
N LYS A 360 67.47 -5.36 9.15
CA LYS A 360 67.89 -4.40 10.16
C LYS A 360 66.85 -3.28 10.28
N VAL A 361 66.16 -3.25 11.37
CA VAL A 361 65.28 -2.13 11.71
C VAL A 361 66.14 -0.91 11.97
N GLN A 362 66.15 0.05 11.07
CA GLN A 362 66.74 1.38 11.33
C GLN A 362 65.74 2.20 12.15
N TYR A 363 65.99 2.33 13.44
CA TYR A 363 65.23 3.23 14.31
C TYR A 363 65.68 4.67 14.06
N ASN A 364 64.74 5.51 13.59
CA ASN A 364 65.00 6.95 13.43
C ASN A 364 64.44 7.67 14.67
N PRO A 365 65.28 8.14 15.61
CA PRO A 365 64.85 8.75 16.87
C PRO A 365 64.20 10.14 16.68
N SER A 366 64.21 10.70 15.47
CA SER A 366 63.61 12.00 15.15
C SER A 366 62.27 11.89 14.41
N TYR A 367 61.72 10.70 14.23
CA TYR A 367 60.43 10.51 13.56
C TYR A 367 59.28 10.89 14.52
N ASN A 368 58.57 11.97 14.20
CA ASN A 368 57.36 12.41 14.91
C ASN A 368 56.16 12.28 13.97
N PRO A 369 55.24 11.34 14.21
CA PRO A 369 54.08 11.14 13.33
C PRO A 369 53.08 12.30 13.34
N PHE A 370 53.21 13.29 14.23
CA PHE A 370 52.33 14.44 14.32
C PHE A 370 52.95 15.73 13.77
N LYS A 371 54.11 15.70 13.12
CA LYS A 371 54.64 16.84 12.36
C LYS A 371 54.36 16.64 10.89
N GLU A 372 53.50 17.48 10.34
CA GLU A 372 53.32 17.57 8.89
C GLU A 372 54.61 18.05 8.24
N THR A 373 55.22 17.20 7.46
CA THR A 373 56.31 17.57 6.54
C THR A 373 55.69 17.89 5.19
N PRO A 374 55.92 19.06 4.58
CA PRO A 374 55.48 19.31 3.21
C PRO A 374 56.17 18.31 2.28
N SER A 375 55.42 17.46 1.64
CA SER A 375 55.94 16.56 0.62
C SER A 375 56.18 17.34 -0.67
N GLU A 376 57.41 17.68 -0.94
CA GLU A 376 57.85 18.03 -2.29
C GLU A 376 57.71 16.80 -3.20
N ASN A 377 57.06 17.06 -4.37
CA ASN A 377 56.89 16.17 -5.52
C ASN A 377 55.55 15.45 -5.67
N TYR A 378 54.46 16.22 -5.80
CA TYR A 378 53.38 15.82 -6.67
C TYR A 378 53.57 16.52 -8.03
N ARG A 379 54.11 15.81 -9.02
CA ARG A 379 54.01 16.22 -10.42
C ARG A 379 52.55 16.16 -10.83
N GLN A 380 51.92 17.35 -11.01
CA GLN A 380 50.65 17.42 -11.70
C GLN A 380 50.80 16.88 -13.12
N PRO A 381 49.90 16.03 -13.60
CA PRO A 381 49.89 15.64 -15.00
C PRO A 381 49.67 16.91 -15.84
N ALA A 382 50.52 17.12 -16.85
CA ALA A 382 50.38 18.23 -17.79
C ALA A 382 49.03 18.15 -18.51
N ALA A 383 48.32 19.27 -18.57
CA ALA A 383 47.08 19.35 -19.31
C ALA A 383 47.35 19.09 -20.81
N PRO A 384 46.41 18.40 -21.50
CA PRO A 384 46.57 18.16 -22.95
C PRO A 384 46.66 19.48 -23.71
N GLU A 385 47.56 19.55 -24.69
CA GLU A 385 47.72 20.68 -25.59
C GLU A 385 46.40 20.98 -26.32
N GLY A 386 45.88 22.20 -26.18
CA GLY A 386 44.64 22.64 -26.83
C GLY A 386 43.51 23.01 -25.90
N TRP A 387 43.69 22.88 -24.57
CA TRP A 387 42.63 23.23 -23.60
C TRP A 387 42.22 24.71 -23.61
N ASP A 388 43.13 25.60 -23.97
CA ASP A 388 42.88 27.07 -24.02
C ASP A 388 41.93 27.50 -25.14
N GLN A 389 41.77 26.69 -26.19
CA GLN A 389 40.87 27.00 -27.32
C GLN A 389 39.38 26.83 -26.99
N LEU A 390 39.05 26.14 -25.89
CA LEU A 390 37.67 25.93 -25.46
C LEU A 390 37.04 27.15 -24.77
N TYR A 391 37.85 28.14 -24.38
CA TYR A 391 37.41 29.32 -23.65
C TYR A 391 37.47 30.65 -24.42
N GLU A 392 37.86 30.64 -25.70
CA GLU A 392 37.94 31.87 -26.52
C GLU A 392 36.59 32.50 -26.88
N GLY A 393 35.46 31.82 -26.56
CA GLY A 393 34.11 32.32 -26.86
C GLY A 393 33.41 33.09 -25.72
N LEU A 394 34.04 33.27 -24.55
CA LEU A 394 33.39 33.82 -23.34
C LEU A 394 33.98 35.13 -22.82
N LYS A 395 34.70 35.88 -23.67
CA LYS A 395 35.15 37.25 -23.33
C LYS A 395 34.19 38.28 -23.90
N GLY A 396 33.30 38.76 -23.04
CA GLY A 396 32.45 39.90 -23.38
C GLY A 396 31.58 40.30 -22.20
N THR A 397 32.10 41.06 -21.29
CA THR A 397 31.61 42.33 -20.77
C THR A 397 32.30 42.65 -19.43
N GLU A 398 33.14 43.64 -19.49
CA GLU A 398 33.78 44.26 -18.34
C GLU A 398 32.74 45.02 -17.51
N ALA A 399 32.75 44.82 -16.20
CA ALA A 399 32.22 45.77 -15.23
C ALA A 399 33.17 45.80 -14.03
N GLU A 400 33.60 47.01 -13.76
CA GLU A 400 34.64 47.51 -12.88
C GLU A 400 34.64 46.92 -11.46
N SER A 401 35.83 46.54 -11.02
CA SER A 401 36.19 46.34 -9.62
C SER A 401 36.56 47.64 -8.94
N PRO A 402 36.19 47.88 -7.70
CA PRO A 402 36.94 48.79 -6.83
C PRO A 402 37.90 48.01 -5.94
N SER A 403 39.11 48.51 -5.99
CA SER A 403 40.34 48.24 -5.27
C SER A 403 40.24 48.01 -3.79
N GLU A 404 41.01 47.01 -3.35
CA GLU A 404 41.48 46.86 -1.96
C GLU A 404 42.44 48.00 -1.58
N PRO A 405 42.54 48.33 -0.29
CA PRO A 405 43.76 48.86 0.29
C PRO A 405 44.37 47.93 1.33
N PRO A 406 45.67 48.11 1.61
CA PRO A 406 46.55 47.07 2.15
C PRO A 406 46.56 47.02 3.68
N ALA A 407 47.03 45.88 4.18
CA ALA A 407 47.36 45.61 5.57
C ALA A 407 48.52 46.46 6.08
N ASP A 408 48.39 46.99 7.31
CA ASP A 408 49.46 47.24 8.27
C ASP A 408 48.88 47.25 9.69
N LEU A 409 49.20 46.25 10.44
CA LEU A 409 50.23 46.12 11.48
C LEU A 409 50.23 47.16 12.59
N PHE A 410 49.87 46.66 13.76
CA PHE A 410 50.38 47.04 15.10
C PHE A 410 50.82 48.49 15.34
N ALA A 411 50.09 49.18 16.23
CA ALA A 411 50.67 49.86 17.39
C ALA A 411 49.62 50.45 18.33
N SER A 412 49.74 50.04 19.60
CA SER A 412 49.70 50.87 20.81
C SER A 412 48.39 51.48 21.28
N GLN A 413 47.87 50.87 22.32
CA GLN A 413 47.34 51.43 23.57
C GLN A 413 47.01 52.92 23.63
N GLN A 414 45.76 53.23 23.89
CA GLN A 414 45.39 54.17 24.95
C GLN A 414 43.97 53.92 25.46
N LYS A 415 43.86 53.87 26.77
CA LYS A 415 42.64 53.73 27.57
C LYS A 415 41.69 54.91 27.32
N THR A 416 40.42 54.59 27.06
CA THR A 416 39.30 55.41 27.53
C THR A 416 38.12 54.51 27.84
N THR A 417 37.52 54.73 28.95
CA THR A 417 36.43 54.13 29.73
C THR A 417 35.25 53.59 28.90
N PRO A 418 34.59 52.52 29.42
CA PRO A 418 33.58 51.77 28.70
C PRO A 418 32.22 52.48 28.76
N THR A 419 31.65 52.71 27.60
CA THR A 419 30.20 52.80 27.43
C THR A 419 29.75 51.42 27.04
N GLU A 420 29.13 50.73 27.96
CA GLU A 420 28.47 49.42 27.73
C GLU A 420 27.38 49.61 26.67
N THR A 421 27.70 49.29 25.46
CA THR A 421 26.69 48.81 24.49
C THR A 421 26.61 47.33 24.72
N ILE A 422 25.64 46.90 25.50
CA ILE A 422 25.18 45.52 25.61
C ILE A 422 24.73 45.12 24.21
N VAL A 423 25.61 44.49 23.43
CA VAL A 423 25.18 43.62 22.33
C VAL A 423 24.52 42.44 23.05
N GLU A 424 23.20 42.48 23.16
CA GLU A 424 22.43 41.30 23.48
C GLU A 424 22.75 40.27 22.36
N GLU A 425 23.74 39.42 22.59
CA GLU A 425 23.75 38.12 21.94
C GLU A 425 22.44 37.45 22.39
N LYS A 426 21.41 37.52 21.53
CA LYS A 426 20.19 36.76 21.71
C LYS A 426 20.61 35.31 21.85
N ALA A 427 20.55 34.80 23.09
CA ALA A 427 20.67 33.36 23.31
C ALA A 427 19.72 32.64 22.33
N PRO A 428 20.16 31.55 21.69
CA PRO A 428 19.33 30.87 20.71
C PRO A 428 18.00 30.53 21.37
N SER A 429 16.90 31.11 20.82
CA SER A 429 15.55 30.94 21.39
C SER A 429 15.03 29.52 21.23
N HIS A 430 15.70 28.72 20.39
CA HIS A 430 15.31 27.37 20.04
C HIS A 430 16.51 26.41 20.08
N TYR A 431 16.25 25.18 20.53
CA TYR A 431 17.22 24.11 20.59
C TYR A 431 16.65 22.85 19.91
N GLN A 432 17.41 22.23 19.03
CA GLN A 432 16.99 20.99 18.36
C GLN A 432 17.48 19.76 19.16
N PHE A 433 16.57 18.84 19.48
CA PHE A 433 16.87 17.59 20.15
C PHE A 433 16.72 16.39 19.19
N LYS A 434 17.81 15.64 19.04
CA LYS A 434 17.91 14.42 18.19
C LYS A 434 17.45 14.59 16.74
N GLY A 435 17.53 15.81 16.17
CA GLY A 435 17.05 16.06 14.81
C GLY A 435 15.55 15.81 14.61
N GLN A 436 14.77 15.80 15.70
CA GLN A 436 13.34 15.49 15.66
C GLN A 436 12.48 16.55 16.35
N TYR A 437 12.94 17.07 17.46
CA TYR A 437 12.15 18.01 18.28
C TYR A 437 12.83 19.38 18.34
N ILE A 438 12.04 20.41 18.17
CA ILE A 438 12.43 21.80 18.45
C ILE A 438 11.96 22.13 19.86
N MET A 439 12.87 22.50 20.75
CA MET A 439 12.60 22.88 22.12
C MET A 439 12.75 24.38 22.29
N SER A 440 11.80 25.01 22.99
CA SER A 440 11.82 26.45 23.26
C SER A 440 11.33 26.71 24.68
N SER A 441 11.99 27.64 25.39
CA SER A 441 11.54 28.09 26.69
C SER A 441 10.32 29.01 26.55
N VAL A 442 9.26 28.73 27.26
CA VAL A 442 8.06 29.57 27.34
C VAL A 442 7.74 29.88 28.80
N LYS A 443 6.95 30.92 29.04
CA LYS A 443 6.58 31.32 30.42
C LYS A 443 5.94 30.22 31.26
N SER A 444 5.31 29.24 30.61
CA SER A 444 4.62 28.10 31.22
C SER A 444 5.51 26.87 31.44
N GLY A 445 6.75 26.86 30.93
CA GLY A 445 7.68 25.72 31.02
C GLY A 445 8.50 25.52 29.76
N LEU A 446 8.71 24.26 29.36
CA LEU A 446 9.44 23.88 28.17
C LEU A 446 8.47 23.41 27.07
N MET A 447 8.43 24.14 25.96
CA MET A 447 7.66 23.77 24.79
C MET A 447 8.49 22.84 23.88
N MET A 448 7.91 21.75 23.48
CA MET A 448 8.48 20.77 22.54
C MET A 448 7.60 20.67 21.31
N ILE A 449 8.20 20.83 20.14
CA ILE A 449 7.53 20.79 18.83
C ILE A 449 8.15 19.67 18.01
N ASP A 450 7.35 18.75 17.50
CA ASP A 450 7.81 17.75 16.52
C ASP A 450 7.99 18.43 15.15
N GLN A 451 9.24 18.53 14.67
CA GLN A 451 9.59 19.29 13.45
C GLN A 451 8.93 18.73 12.18
N HIS A 452 8.86 17.39 12.05
CA HIS A 452 8.23 16.76 10.88
C HIS A 452 6.72 17.02 10.87
N ARG A 453 6.06 16.87 12.02
CA ARG A 453 4.61 17.12 12.15
C ARG A 453 4.26 18.59 11.99
N ALA A 454 5.07 19.48 12.53
CA ALA A 454 4.92 20.93 12.36
C ALA A 454 5.01 21.32 10.88
N HIS A 455 6.04 20.85 10.18
CA HIS A 455 6.21 21.15 8.75
C HIS A 455 5.12 20.51 7.89
N THR A 456 4.68 19.29 8.24
CA THR A 456 3.51 18.67 7.59
C THR A 456 2.25 19.54 7.71
N ARG A 457 2.00 20.13 8.90
CA ARG A 457 0.83 21.00 9.11
C ARG A 457 0.93 22.29 8.30
N ILE A 458 2.10 22.91 8.29
CA ILE A 458 2.36 24.15 7.53
C ILE A 458 2.12 23.91 6.03
N LEU A 459 2.73 22.88 5.47
CA LEU A 459 2.60 22.54 4.06
C LEU A 459 1.16 22.14 3.67
N TYR A 460 0.47 21.42 4.56
CA TYR A 460 -0.92 21.05 4.33
C TYR A 460 -1.84 22.26 4.15
N GLU A 461 -1.72 23.26 5.04
CA GLU A 461 -2.53 24.49 4.92
C GLU A 461 -2.14 25.33 3.72
N GLU A 462 -0.85 25.32 3.34
CA GLU A 462 -0.36 26.00 2.15
C GLU A 462 -0.93 25.35 0.87
N TYR A 463 -0.88 24.04 0.76
CA TYR A 463 -1.43 23.31 -0.38
C TYR A 463 -2.96 23.45 -0.47
N LEU A 464 -3.68 23.39 0.64
CA LEU A 464 -5.12 23.65 0.64
C LEU A 464 -5.46 25.06 0.15
N ARG A 465 -4.66 26.06 0.54
CA ARG A 465 -4.84 27.44 0.09
C ARG A 465 -4.56 27.58 -1.40
N GLN A 466 -3.55 26.89 -1.93
CA GLN A 466 -3.24 26.88 -3.36
C GLN A 466 -4.37 26.22 -4.16
N LEU A 467 -4.90 25.09 -3.69
CA LEU A 467 -6.06 24.42 -4.28
C LEU A 467 -7.30 25.31 -4.32
N ALA A 468 -7.61 25.98 -3.21
CA ALA A 468 -8.76 26.90 -3.13
C ALA A 468 -8.62 28.09 -4.11
N GLN A 469 -7.41 28.59 -4.32
CA GLN A 469 -7.14 29.71 -5.23
C GLN A 469 -7.02 29.27 -6.70
N ARG A 470 -6.90 27.98 -6.99
CA ARG A 470 -6.65 27.41 -8.32
C ARG A 470 -5.50 28.11 -9.09
N LYS A 471 -4.47 28.49 -8.36
CA LYS A 471 -3.23 29.08 -8.92
C LYS A 471 -2.08 28.14 -8.57
N PRO A 472 -1.87 27.08 -9.33
CA PRO A 472 -0.76 26.18 -9.06
C PRO A 472 0.56 26.89 -9.37
N SER A 473 1.50 26.79 -8.45
CA SER A 473 2.89 27.04 -8.73
C SER A 473 3.49 25.74 -9.27
N ALA A 474 3.65 25.66 -10.58
CA ALA A 474 4.05 24.43 -11.25
C ALA A 474 5.41 24.60 -11.94
N GLN A 475 6.21 23.52 -11.91
CA GLN A 475 7.52 23.45 -12.53
C GLN A 475 7.51 22.35 -13.60
N ARG A 476 8.01 22.68 -14.79
CA ARG A 476 8.13 21.71 -15.88
C ARG A 476 9.33 20.80 -15.66
N LEU A 477 9.12 19.49 -15.79
CA LEU A 477 10.19 18.51 -15.74
C LEU A 477 11.02 18.55 -17.03
N LEU A 478 12.34 18.50 -16.92
CA LEU A 478 13.27 18.41 -18.05
C LEU A 478 13.06 17.10 -18.83
N PHE A 479 12.81 16.01 -18.11
CA PHE A 479 12.47 14.72 -18.67
C PHE A 479 11.12 14.28 -18.08
N PRO A 480 10.09 14.06 -18.91
CA PRO A 480 8.82 13.55 -18.43
C PRO A 480 8.99 12.19 -17.74
N GLU A 481 8.44 12.04 -16.56
CA GLU A 481 8.41 10.78 -15.84
C GLU A 481 7.17 9.97 -16.22
N MET A 482 7.28 8.64 -16.18
CA MET A 482 6.17 7.75 -16.55
C MET A 482 5.63 7.05 -15.30
N VAL A 483 4.30 7.04 -15.16
CA VAL A 483 3.60 6.33 -14.11
C VAL A 483 2.62 5.34 -14.72
N GLN A 484 2.58 4.11 -14.20
CA GLN A 484 1.63 3.10 -14.60
C GLN A 484 0.67 2.81 -13.45
N PHE A 485 -0.61 3.07 -13.67
CA PHE A 485 -1.66 2.79 -12.69
C PHE A 485 -2.22 1.38 -12.87
N ALA A 486 -2.45 0.70 -11.74
CA ALA A 486 -3.15 -0.57 -11.73
C ALA A 486 -4.60 -0.39 -12.25
N PRO A 487 -5.22 -1.43 -12.85
CA PRO A 487 -6.57 -1.33 -13.40
C PRO A 487 -7.62 -0.78 -12.42
N ALA A 488 -7.54 -1.17 -11.16
CA ALA A 488 -8.40 -0.65 -10.09
C ALA A 488 -8.23 0.87 -9.85
N SER A 489 -7.01 1.38 -9.99
CA SER A 489 -6.70 2.81 -9.83
C SER A 489 -7.11 3.63 -11.05
N GLN A 490 -7.07 3.05 -12.26
CA GLN A 490 -7.46 3.72 -13.50
C GLN A 490 -8.91 4.19 -13.49
N GLN A 491 -9.80 3.46 -12.82
CA GLN A 491 -11.21 3.87 -12.69
C GLN A 491 -11.43 5.11 -11.82
N ARG A 492 -10.48 5.42 -10.94
CA ARG A 492 -10.52 6.60 -10.07
C ARG A 492 -9.90 7.82 -10.73
N LEU A 493 -9.00 7.63 -11.69
CA LEU A 493 -8.27 8.70 -12.36
C LEU A 493 -9.18 9.81 -12.92
N PRO A 494 -10.29 9.53 -13.64
CA PRO A 494 -11.15 10.58 -14.17
C PRO A 494 -11.72 11.53 -13.11
N ALA A 495 -11.86 11.06 -11.87
CA ALA A 495 -12.31 11.89 -10.76
C ALA A 495 -11.17 12.67 -10.06
N VAL A 496 -9.94 12.20 -10.19
CA VAL A 496 -8.77 12.76 -9.48
C VAL A 496 -7.92 13.65 -10.41
N VAL A 497 -7.87 13.37 -11.70
CA VAL A 497 -7.06 14.14 -12.68
C VAL A 497 -7.36 15.63 -12.66
N PRO A 498 -8.63 16.10 -12.65
CA PRO A 498 -8.91 17.54 -12.61
C PRO A 498 -8.35 18.24 -11.38
N GLU A 499 -8.28 17.55 -10.24
CA GLU A 499 -7.75 18.10 -9.00
C GLU A 499 -6.21 18.03 -8.99
N LEU A 500 -5.60 16.99 -9.59
CA LEU A 500 -4.16 16.93 -9.82
C LEU A 500 -3.68 18.07 -10.75
N GLU A 501 -4.44 18.37 -11.81
CA GLU A 501 -4.18 19.50 -12.69
C GLU A 501 -4.32 20.84 -11.95
N ALA A 502 -5.31 20.97 -11.08
CA ALA A 502 -5.48 22.15 -10.23
C ALA A 502 -4.33 22.34 -9.22
N MET A 503 -3.61 21.26 -8.86
CA MET A 503 -2.40 21.30 -8.04
C MET A 503 -1.13 21.61 -8.84
N GLY A 504 -1.18 21.52 -10.17
CA GLY A 504 -0.05 21.80 -11.05
C GLY A 504 0.64 20.57 -11.62
N PHE A 505 0.03 19.40 -11.52
CA PHE A 505 0.46 18.23 -12.28
C PHE A 505 -0.11 18.29 -13.70
N GLU A 506 0.70 18.01 -14.69
CA GLU A 506 0.25 17.81 -16.07
C GLU A 506 0.44 16.34 -16.44
N LEU A 507 -0.68 15.65 -16.64
CA LEU A 507 -0.73 14.21 -16.93
C LEU A 507 -1.21 14.00 -18.36
N SER A 508 -0.43 13.30 -19.18
CA SER A 508 -0.79 12.92 -20.54
C SER A 508 -1.00 11.42 -20.61
N ASP A 509 -2.18 10.99 -21.06
CA ASP A 509 -2.50 9.57 -21.22
C ASP A 509 -1.76 8.98 -22.43
N LEU A 510 -0.98 7.93 -22.20
CA LEU A 510 -0.25 7.18 -23.22
C LEU A 510 -0.94 5.85 -23.59
N GLY A 511 -2.11 5.57 -22.99
CA GLY A 511 -2.84 4.32 -23.16
C GLY A 511 -2.39 3.21 -22.20
N ASN A 512 -3.21 2.17 -22.07
CA ASN A 512 -2.97 1.01 -21.19
C ASN A 512 -2.70 1.37 -19.71
N GLY A 513 -3.24 2.51 -19.23
CA GLY A 513 -3.03 2.97 -17.85
C GLY A 513 -1.65 3.56 -17.58
N CYS A 514 -0.89 3.85 -18.64
CA CYS A 514 0.39 4.55 -18.57
C CYS A 514 0.17 6.05 -18.81
N TYR A 515 0.69 6.89 -17.92
CA TYR A 515 0.61 8.35 -18.01
C TYR A 515 2.01 8.95 -17.96
N SER A 516 2.21 10.00 -18.77
CA SER A 516 3.41 10.83 -18.76
C SER A 516 3.17 12.08 -17.91
N ILE A 517 4.11 12.39 -17.03
CA ILE A 517 4.08 13.55 -16.13
C ILE A 517 5.00 14.62 -16.72
N GLY A 518 4.43 15.72 -17.22
CA GLY A 518 5.17 16.81 -17.83
C GLY A 518 5.51 17.94 -16.86
N THR A 519 4.61 18.21 -15.89
CA THR A 519 4.73 19.29 -14.92
C THR A 519 4.40 18.79 -13.52
N VAL A 520 5.06 19.34 -12.51
CA VAL A 520 4.84 19.02 -11.09
C VAL A 520 4.73 20.31 -10.27
N PRO A 521 4.02 20.29 -9.13
CA PRO A 521 4.03 21.41 -8.19
C PRO A 521 5.44 21.73 -7.69
N THR A 522 5.76 23.01 -7.47
CA THR A 522 7.02 23.42 -6.85
C THR A 522 7.12 22.92 -5.41
N GLY A 523 8.34 22.55 -4.98
CA GLY A 523 8.59 22.01 -3.65
C GLY A 523 8.52 20.48 -3.55
N LEU A 524 8.35 19.77 -4.66
CA LEU A 524 8.43 18.31 -4.73
C LEU A 524 9.77 17.82 -5.33
N GLU A 525 10.77 18.67 -5.37
CA GLU A 525 12.09 18.38 -5.93
C GLU A 525 12.76 17.26 -5.16
N GLY A 526 13.31 16.28 -5.89
CA GLY A 526 13.99 15.13 -5.28
C GLY A 526 13.07 14.01 -4.76
N LEU A 527 11.74 14.15 -4.89
CA LEU A 527 10.80 13.10 -4.57
C LEU A 527 10.55 12.19 -5.78
N ASN A 528 10.23 10.92 -5.52
CA ASN A 528 9.76 9.99 -6.56
C ASN A 528 8.31 10.32 -6.92
N ILE A 529 8.12 11.12 -7.98
CA ILE A 529 6.82 11.61 -8.40
C ILE A 529 5.85 10.49 -8.82
N PRO A 530 6.27 9.45 -9.57
CA PRO A 530 5.42 8.31 -9.86
C PRO A 530 4.86 7.63 -8.60
N ASP A 531 5.69 7.44 -7.58
CA ASP A 531 5.25 6.81 -6.32
C ASP A 531 4.28 7.70 -5.54
N LEU A 532 4.52 9.00 -5.54
CA LEU A 532 3.64 9.98 -4.93
C LEU A 532 2.25 9.94 -5.58
N LEU A 533 2.16 9.95 -6.91
CA LEU A 533 0.89 9.88 -7.64
C LEU A 533 0.17 8.55 -7.41
N LEU A 534 0.89 7.44 -7.35
CA LEU A 534 0.29 6.14 -7.01
C LEU A 534 -0.32 6.13 -5.61
N GLN A 535 0.34 6.77 -4.63
CA GLN A 535 -0.21 6.93 -3.28
C GLN A 535 -1.41 7.87 -3.26
N MET A 536 -1.34 9.01 -3.94
CA MET A 536 -2.43 9.99 -4.01
C MET A 536 -3.71 9.36 -4.59
N VAL A 537 -3.60 8.64 -5.70
CA VAL A 537 -4.74 7.94 -6.32
C VAL A 537 -5.20 6.75 -5.48
N GLY A 538 -4.27 6.07 -4.79
CA GLY A 538 -4.56 4.93 -3.92
C GLY A 538 -5.28 5.32 -2.62
N ASP A 539 -4.89 6.42 -2.00
CA ASP A 539 -5.44 6.91 -0.71
C ASP A 539 -6.77 7.65 -0.87
N THR A 540 -7.17 7.99 -2.11
CA THR A 540 -8.44 8.67 -2.37
C THR A 540 -9.60 7.70 -2.20
N GLU A 541 -10.21 7.68 -1.01
CA GLU A 541 -11.48 7.00 -0.76
C GLU A 541 -12.61 7.90 -1.27
N ALA A 542 -13.24 7.51 -2.37
CA ALA A 542 -14.36 8.25 -2.95
C ALA A 542 -15.60 8.18 -2.03
N LYS A 543 -15.89 9.26 -1.33
CA LYS A 543 -17.15 9.51 -0.62
C LYS A 543 -17.92 10.62 -1.31
N THR A 544 -19.25 10.45 -1.37
CA THR A 544 -20.26 11.23 -2.13
C THR A 544 -20.25 12.75 -1.91
N ALA A 545 -20.76 13.56 -2.84
CA ALA A 545 -21.18 14.99 -2.89
C ALA A 545 -20.38 16.10 -2.12
N GLU A 546 -19.68 15.78 -1.03
CA GLU A 546 -18.57 16.53 -0.41
C GLU A 546 -17.22 16.13 -1.01
N LEU A 547 -17.26 15.48 -2.18
CA LEU A 547 -16.17 14.72 -2.80
C LEU A 547 -14.95 15.58 -3.06
N LYS A 548 -15.15 16.80 -3.49
CA LYS A 548 -14.08 17.69 -3.89
C LYS A 548 -13.21 18.10 -2.72
N ASP A 549 -13.83 18.60 -1.65
CA ASP A 549 -13.11 19.05 -0.46
C ASP A 549 -12.38 17.90 0.25
N GLU A 550 -12.90 16.67 0.17
CA GLU A 550 -12.26 15.49 0.77
C GLU A 550 -11.09 15.00 -0.09
N ILE A 551 -11.22 15.04 -1.41
CA ILE A 551 -10.12 14.78 -2.36
C ILE A 551 -9.02 15.81 -2.14
N ASP A 552 -9.34 17.09 -2.15
CA ASP A 552 -8.38 18.18 -1.94
C ASP A 552 -7.63 18.02 -0.61
N ARG A 553 -8.32 17.68 0.47
CA ARG A 553 -7.71 17.40 1.78
C ARG A 553 -6.80 16.18 1.76
N SER A 554 -7.22 15.09 1.12
CA SER A 554 -6.42 13.87 1.01
C SER A 554 -5.16 14.09 0.19
N LEU A 555 -5.29 14.77 -0.95
CA LEU A 555 -4.18 15.11 -1.83
C LEU A 555 -3.19 16.03 -1.12
N ALA A 556 -3.69 17.14 -0.53
CA ALA A 556 -2.86 18.08 0.21
C ALA A 556 -2.10 17.41 1.37
N LEU A 557 -2.76 16.47 2.08
CA LEU A 557 -2.13 15.75 3.17
C LEU A 557 -1.01 14.80 2.70
N THR A 558 -1.25 14.09 1.60
CA THR A 558 -0.26 13.17 1.03
C THR A 558 0.96 13.92 0.52
N MET A 559 0.75 15.03 -0.19
CA MET A 559 1.84 15.93 -0.60
C MET A 559 2.60 16.49 0.60
N ALA A 560 1.88 17.02 1.59
CA ALA A 560 2.50 17.63 2.77
C ALA A 560 3.38 16.63 3.54
N ARG A 561 2.95 15.38 3.67
CA ARG A 561 3.75 14.32 4.32
C ARG A 561 5.00 13.97 3.53
N SER A 562 4.89 13.93 2.21
CA SER A 562 6.01 13.58 1.33
C SER A 562 7.04 14.70 1.25
N ALA A 563 6.61 15.98 1.26
CA ALA A 563 7.47 17.15 1.20
C ALA A 563 7.96 17.64 2.59
N ALA A 564 7.45 17.07 3.69
CA ALA A 564 7.85 17.49 5.03
C ALA A 564 9.29 17.09 5.35
N ILE A 565 9.96 17.93 6.14
CA ILE A 565 11.33 17.72 6.62
C ILE A 565 11.46 16.30 7.19
N PRO A 566 12.41 15.48 6.72
CA PRO A 566 12.59 14.12 7.21
C PRO A 566 13.07 14.12 8.67
N ILE A 567 12.72 13.05 9.38
CA ILE A 567 13.20 12.85 10.76
C ILE A 567 14.72 12.65 10.73
N GLY A 568 15.43 13.34 11.63
CA GLY A 568 16.90 13.29 11.71
C GLY A 568 17.60 14.44 10.99
N GLN A 569 16.91 15.27 10.23
CA GLN A 569 17.51 16.45 9.59
C GLN A 569 17.85 17.51 10.63
N VAL A 570 19.09 17.95 10.60
CA VAL A 570 19.59 19.06 11.43
C VAL A 570 19.14 20.39 10.84
N LEU A 571 18.58 21.26 11.66
CA LEU A 571 18.06 22.56 11.28
C LEU A 571 18.96 23.67 11.85
N SER A 572 19.15 24.74 11.10
CA SER A 572 19.73 25.99 11.59
C SER A 572 18.75 26.72 12.53
N ASN A 573 19.27 27.68 13.32
CA ASN A 573 18.42 28.48 14.21
C ASN A 573 17.36 29.28 13.44
N GLU A 574 17.70 29.79 12.26
CA GLU A 574 16.78 30.53 11.39
C GLU A 574 15.67 29.64 10.84
N GLU A 575 16.01 28.41 10.44
CA GLU A 575 15.02 27.43 9.97
C GLU A 575 14.07 27.01 11.10
N MET A 576 14.59 26.76 12.31
CA MET A 576 13.76 26.46 13.49
C MET A 576 12.81 27.61 13.79
N GLU A 577 13.30 28.84 13.82
CA GLU A 577 12.48 30.04 14.05
C GLU A 577 11.41 30.21 12.96
N SER A 578 11.77 29.98 11.69
CA SER A 578 10.83 30.01 10.57
C SER A 578 9.71 28.99 10.73
N ILE A 579 10.05 27.73 11.09
CA ILE A 579 9.05 26.66 11.32
C ILE A 579 8.14 27.03 12.47
N VAL A 580 8.68 27.50 13.58
CA VAL A 580 7.89 27.89 14.75
C VAL A 580 6.93 29.03 14.39
N ASN A 581 7.43 30.10 13.77
CA ASN A 581 6.59 31.24 13.37
C ASN A 581 5.49 30.87 12.39
N ARG A 582 5.81 30.04 11.38
CA ARG A 582 4.81 29.54 10.40
C ARG A 582 3.79 28.63 11.04
N LEU A 583 4.20 27.75 11.97
CA LEU A 583 3.29 26.88 12.71
C LEU A 583 2.27 27.69 13.53
N PHE A 584 2.73 28.74 14.22
CA PHE A 584 1.84 29.59 15.01
C PHE A 584 0.91 30.47 14.13
N SER A 585 1.18 30.56 12.84
CA SER A 585 0.29 31.20 11.85
C SER A 585 -0.75 30.25 11.26
N CYS A 586 -0.69 28.94 11.56
CA CYS A 586 -1.65 27.94 11.12
C CYS A 586 -2.94 28.00 11.93
N GLU A 587 -4.08 27.60 11.33
CA GLU A 587 -5.37 27.53 12.00
C GLU A 587 -5.37 26.56 13.20
N ASN A 588 -4.60 25.45 13.10
CA ASN A 588 -4.47 24.48 14.17
C ASN A 588 -3.00 24.12 14.40
N MET A 589 -2.39 24.74 15.40
CA MET A 589 -0.99 24.51 15.77
C MET A 589 -0.76 23.27 16.64
N LYS A 590 -1.83 22.69 17.24
CA LYS A 590 -1.69 21.59 18.22
C LYS A 590 -1.70 20.22 17.59
N TYR A 591 -2.45 20.04 16.50
CA TYR A 591 -2.68 18.74 15.88
C TYR A 591 -2.42 18.77 14.37
N THR A 592 -1.82 17.69 13.86
CA THR A 592 -1.74 17.42 12.43
C THR A 592 -3.14 17.17 11.86
N PRO A 593 -3.34 17.24 10.53
CA PRO A 593 -4.63 16.94 9.91
C PRO A 593 -5.16 15.51 10.24
N ASP A 594 -4.25 14.58 10.56
CA ASP A 594 -4.54 13.21 10.96
C ASP A 594 -4.63 13.00 12.49
N GLY A 595 -4.71 14.10 13.27
CA GLY A 595 -5.00 14.07 14.70
C GLY A 595 -3.80 13.80 15.62
N LYS A 596 -2.55 13.81 15.12
CA LYS A 596 -1.35 13.62 15.95
C LYS A 596 -0.93 14.93 16.61
N VAL A 597 -0.46 14.87 17.84
CA VAL A 597 0.03 16.02 18.58
C VAL A 597 1.30 16.58 17.95
N ILE A 598 1.35 17.89 17.71
CA ILE A 598 2.49 18.63 17.19
C ILE A 598 3.27 19.29 18.33
N VAL A 599 2.56 19.99 19.22
CA VAL A 599 3.14 20.79 20.31
C VAL A 599 2.77 20.19 21.66
N ALA A 600 3.76 19.92 22.48
CA ALA A 600 3.61 19.52 23.87
C ALA A 600 4.33 20.53 24.75
N ILE A 601 3.77 20.86 25.91
CA ILE A 601 4.39 21.75 26.90
C ILE A 601 4.60 20.94 28.17
N LEU A 602 5.85 20.85 28.60
CA LEU A 602 6.22 20.34 29.92
C LEU A 602 6.18 21.51 30.89
N SER A 603 5.23 21.49 31.80
CA SER A 603 5.04 22.62 32.76
C SER A 603 6.22 22.75 33.71
N GLN A 604 6.44 23.97 34.22
CA GLN A 604 7.49 24.21 35.22
C GLN A 604 7.33 23.31 36.46
N GLN A 605 6.09 23.06 36.88
CA GLN A 605 5.80 22.17 38.03
C GLN A 605 6.23 20.72 37.76
N GLU A 606 6.02 20.20 36.54
CA GLU A 606 6.46 18.87 36.17
C GLU A 606 7.98 18.77 36.12
N ILE A 607 8.65 19.83 35.63
CA ILE A 607 10.11 19.91 35.64
C ILE A 607 10.64 19.92 37.06
N ASP A 608 10.10 20.78 37.95
CA ASP A 608 10.50 20.89 39.34
C ASP A 608 10.27 19.58 40.10
N HIS A 609 9.19 18.86 39.79
CA HIS A 609 8.88 17.55 40.38
C HIS A 609 9.93 16.48 40.02
N LEU A 610 10.55 16.53 38.83
CA LEU A 610 11.63 15.61 38.44
C LEU A 610 12.90 15.78 39.29
N PHE A 611 13.10 16.95 39.88
CA PHE A 611 14.27 17.28 40.72
C PHE A 611 13.93 17.31 42.23
N ALA A 612 12.68 17.13 42.61
CA ALA A 612 12.22 17.17 44.00
C ALA A 612 12.32 15.81 44.74
N SER A 613 12.97 14.79 44.14
CA SER A 613 13.18 13.45 44.71
C SER A 613 14.53 13.32 45.41
#